data_a208e0e5251ecb2355af8c123435c905
#
_entry.id   a208e0e5251ecb2355af8c123435c905
#
_cell.length_a   1.000
_cell.length_b   1.000
_cell.length_c   1.000
_cell.angle_alpha   90.00
_cell.angle_beta   90.00
_cell.angle_gamma   90.00
#
_symmetry.space_group_name_H-M   'P 1'
#
loop_
_entity.id
_entity.type
_entity.pdbx_description
1 polymer ?
#
loop_
_entity_poly.entity_id
_entity_poly.type
_entity_poly.pdbx_seq_one_letter_code
_entity_poly.pdbx_strand_id
1 'polypeptide(L)'
;MSASVRPRDSFFDTEGQWRSLPAGDGFRVSLRDDHPYFSHHRVRGWKVLPGVVYLELALSAIAKARPDFKTGFIDDVVWLRPVLASTPVTDIDVQLAPISPTRFEFRIEHGGEMCGGGVVNAQTASGSADPLATPLCVRSQVGAETRDHFPRSEVYAAFADMGIVYGPYFQRISYVQRLSNKALSWLSNNDGVFLGWASLLDCAFQAGMAISIGERRESLMPYSLGRLTLHQALPDQALGSAFVLTEKLSPFRTNLTIFDEAYTPLLSVFDLGVKPSHLQ
;
A
#
# COMPACT_ATOMS: atom_id res chain seq x y z
N MET A 1 -20.34 18.89 -29.02
CA MET A 1 -19.32 17.85 -29.29
C MET A 1 -18.71 17.48 -27.93
N SER A 2 -19.20 16.41 -27.34
CA SER A 2 -18.72 15.93 -26.01
C SER A 2 -17.44 15.13 -26.23
N ALA A 3 -16.32 15.64 -25.74
CA ALA A 3 -15.07 14.90 -25.71
C ALA A 3 -15.26 13.74 -24.72
N SER A 4 -15.27 12.50 -25.22
CA SER A 4 -15.22 11.32 -24.39
C SER A 4 -13.88 11.31 -23.68
N VAL A 5 -13.89 11.62 -22.40
CA VAL A 5 -12.75 11.38 -21.51
C VAL A 5 -12.57 9.86 -21.46
N ARG A 6 -11.52 9.34 -22.11
CA ARG A 6 -11.11 7.94 -21.90
C ARG A 6 -10.72 7.82 -20.44
N PRO A 7 -11.14 6.77 -19.72
CA PRO A 7 -10.60 6.49 -18.42
C PRO A 7 -9.07 6.38 -18.55
N ARG A 8 -8.32 7.10 -17.73
CA ARG A 8 -6.88 6.89 -17.61
C ARG A 8 -6.68 5.57 -16.86
N ASP A 9 -6.57 4.48 -17.62
CA ASP A 9 -6.45 3.11 -17.12
C ASP A 9 -5.04 2.79 -16.60
N SER A 10 -4.27 3.76 -16.13
CA SER A 10 -2.94 3.45 -15.61
C SER A 10 -2.67 4.16 -14.30
N PHE A 11 -2.62 3.37 -13.23
CA PHE A 11 -2.03 3.75 -11.96
C PHE A 11 -0.56 4.21 -12.11
N PHE A 12 0.10 3.81 -13.17
CA PHE A 12 1.42 4.24 -13.62
C PHE A 12 1.29 5.03 -14.90
N ASP A 13 1.18 6.32 -14.81
CA ASP A 13 1.41 7.24 -15.94
C ASP A 13 2.93 7.48 -16.11
N THR A 14 3.68 6.41 -16.08
CA THR A 14 5.09 6.41 -16.46
C THR A 14 5.13 6.09 -17.95
N GLU A 15 4.99 7.14 -18.75
CA GLU A 15 5.14 7.04 -20.20
C GLU A 15 6.40 6.22 -20.54
N GLY A 16 6.21 5.10 -21.20
CA GLY A 16 7.27 4.34 -21.87
C GLY A 16 8.03 3.31 -21.06
N GLN A 17 7.67 3.00 -19.80
CA GLN A 17 8.48 2.13 -18.94
C GLN A 17 8.03 0.66 -18.86
N TRP A 18 6.86 0.31 -19.40
CA TRP A 18 6.37 -1.06 -19.41
C TRP A 18 6.73 -1.77 -20.70
N ARG A 19 7.37 -2.95 -20.59
CA ARG A 19 7.68 -3.83 -21.72
C ARG A 19 7.21 -5.23 -21.41
N SER A 20 6.60 -5.93 -22.41
CA SER A 20 6.27 -7.34 -22.25
C SER A 20 7.52 -8.17 -22.06
N LEU A 21 7.46 -9.18 -21.19
CA LEU A 21 8.52 -10.16 -21.04
C LEU A 21 8.59 -11.07 -22.29
N PRO A 22 9.76 -11.59 -22.65
CA PRO A 22 9.93 -12.44 -23.85
C PRO A 22 9.05 -13.70 -23.84
N ALA A 23 8.80 -14.27 -22.65
CA ALA A 23 7.92 -15.44 -22.50
C ALA A 23 6.43 -15.11 -22.66
N GLY A 24 6.05 -13.80 -22.68
CA GLY A 24 4.67 -13.37 -22.79
C GLY A 24 3.83 -13.55 -21.53
N ASP A 25 4.46 -13.89 -20.40
CA ASP A 25 3.84 -14.20 -19.12
C ASP A 25 3.89 -13.04 -18.11
N GLY A 26 4.19 -11.83 -18.57
CA GLY A 26 4.28 -10.67 -17.70
C GLY A 26 4.92 -9.45 -18.35
N PHE A 27 5.36 -8.54 -17.50
CA PHE A 27 5.89 -7.24 -17.90
C PHE A 27 7.14 -6.87 -17.11
N ARG A 28 8.05 -6.15 -17.76
CA ARG A 28 9.14 -5.43 -17.11
C ARG A 28 8.76 -3.97 -16.96
N VAL A 29 8.99 -3.41 -15.79
CA VAL A 29 8.92 -1.98 -15.52
C VAL A 29 10.30 -1.47 -15.11
N SER A 30 10.74 -0.35 -15.68
CA SER A 30 12.01 0.30 -15.37
C SER A 30 11.73 1.58 -14.58
N LEU A 31 12.23 1.67 -13.36
CA LEU A 31 12.09 2.83 -12.49
C LEU A 31 13.44 3.51 -12.29
N ARG A 32 13.49 4.83 -12.44
CA ARG A 32 14.68 5.62 -12.14
C ARG A 32 14.89 5.72 -10.62
N ASP A 33 16.11 5.88 -10.20
CA ASP A 33 16.49 6.01 -8.78
C ASP A 33 16.00 7.33 -8.13
N ASP A 34 15.65 8.35 -8.94
CA ASP A 34 15.03 9.60 -8.52
C ASP A 34 13.48 9.52 -8.49
N HIS A 35 12.89 8.40 -8.95
CA HIS A 35 11.45 8.18 -8.86
C HIS A 35 10.96 8.32 -7.40
N PRO A 36 9.79 8.97 -7.14
CA PRO A 36 9.29 9.18 -5.78
C PRO A 36 9.24 7.93 -4.91
N TYR A 37 9.02 6.75 -5.50
CA TYR A 37 9.02 5.47 -4.77
C TYR A 37 10.37 5.15 -4.13
N PHE A 38 11.48 5.57 -4.72
CA PHE A 38 12.82 5.38 -4.18
C PHE A 38 13.32 6.62 -3.44
N SER A 39 13.16 7.80 -4.02
CA SER A 39 13.71 9.04 -3.45
C SER A 39 13.02 9.44 -2.14
N HIS A 40 11.73 9.11 -1.98
CA HIS A 40 10.92 9.45 -0.81
C HIS A 40 10.68 8.27 0.15
N HIS A 41 11.36 7.14 -0.04
CA HIS A 41 11.26 5.99 0.86
C HIS A 41 12.63 5.40 1.13
N ARG A 42 13.17 5.67 2.32
CA ARG A 42 14.49 5.20 2.73
C ARG A 42 14.42 4.40 4.02
N VAL A 43 15.09 3.25 4.02
CA VAL A 43 15.25 2.41 5.21
C VAL A 43 16.73 2.28 5.49
N ARG A 44 17.20 2.77 6.64
CA ARG A 44 18.62 2.80 7.05
C ARG A 44 19.54 3.41 5.97
N GLY A 45 19.06 4.47 5.34
CA GLY A 45 19.76 5.20 4.27
C GLY A 45 19.60 4.61 2.87
N TRP A 46 19.20 3.35 2.71
CA TRP A 46 18.96 2.73 1.41
C TRP A 46 17.66 3.23 0.78
N LYS A 47 17.67 3.51 -0.51
CA LYS A 47 16.48 3.77 -1.31
C LYS A 47 15.77 2.42 -1.55
N VAL A 48 14.65 2.19 -0.90
CA VAL A 48 13.92 0.91 -0.91
C VAL A 48 12.57 1.10 -1.59
N LEU A 49 12.21 0.22 -2.52
CA LEU A 49 10.86 0.21 -3.08
C LEU A 49 9.85 -0.18 -1.99
N PRO A 50 8.82 0.65 -1.71
CA PRO A 50 7.80 0.28 -0.73
C PRO A 50 7.11 -1.03 -1.10
N GLY A 51 6.82 -1.88 -0.11
CA GLY A 51 6.17 -3.16 -0.35
C GLY A 51 4.80 -3.03 -1.03
N VAL A 52 4.09 -1.95 -0.79
CA VAL A 52 2.80 -1.64 -1.43
C VAL A 52 2.90 -1.46 -2.95
N VAL A 53 4.06 -1.01 -3.45
CA VAL A 53 4.30 -0.85 -4.89
C VAL A 53 4.28 -2.20 -5.60
N TYR A 54 4.65 -3.31 -4.93
CA TYR A 54 4.54 -4.65 -5.52
C TYR A 54 3.08 -4.99 -5.86
N LEU A 55 2.15 -4.57 -5.01
CA LEU A 55 0.71 -4.78 -5.23
C LEU A 55 0.20 -3.91 -6.38
N GLU A 56 0.65 -2.65 -6.43
CA GLU A 56 0.30 -1.73 -7.51
C GLU A 56 0.84 -2.22 -8.87
N LEU A 57 2.09 -2.71 -8.91
CA LEU A 57 2.69 -3.32 -10.10
C LEU A 57 1.88 -4.54 -10.58
N ALA A 58 1.48 -5.42 -9.64
CA ALA A 58 0.67 -6.59 -9.96
C ALA A 58 -0.70 -6.21 -10.55
N LEU A 59 -1.40 -5.25 -9.93
CA LEU A 59 -2.69 -4.75 -10.41
C LEU A 59 -2.57 -4.11 -11.80
N SER A 60 -1.52 -3.31 -12.02
CA SER A 60 -1.25 -2.66 -13.31
C SER A 60 -0.91 -3.68 -14.40
N ALA A 61 -0.14 -4.71 -14.07
CA ALA A 61 0.19 -5.79 -15.00
C ALA A 61 -1.07 -6.58 -15.40
N ILE A 62 -1.95 -6.89 -14.44
CA ILE A 62 -3.22 -7.57 -14.72
C ILE A 62 -4.13 -6.71 -15.60
N ALA A 63 -4.28 -5.42 -15.28
CA ALA A 63 -5.07 -4.50 -16.09
C ALA A 63 -4.57 -4.40 -17.54
N LYS A 64 -3.24 -4.48 -17.76
CA LYS A 64 -2.64 -4.52 -19.09
C LYS A 64 -2.88 -5.85 -19.81
N ALA A 65 -2.72 -6.99 -19.10
CA ALA A 65 -2.91 -8.31 -19.67
C ALA A 65 -4.40 -8.66 -19.88
N ARG A 66 -5.27 -8.17 -19.02
CA ARG A 66 -6.70 -8.50 -18.96
C ARG A 66 -7.51 -7.24 -18.62
N PRO A 67 -7.76 -6.35 -19.59
CA PRO A 67 -8.51 -5.10 -19.36
C PRO A 67 -9.94 -5.30 -18.86
N ASP A 68 -10.53 -6.47 -19.10
CA ASP A 68 -11.85 -6.89 -18.62
C ASP A 68 -11.87 -7.42 -17.18
N PHE A 69 -10.68 -7.66 -16.58
CA PHE A 69 -10.55 -8.21 -15.24
C PHE A 69 -10.78 -7.14 -14.19
N LYS A 70 -11.85 -7.28 -13.42
CA LYS A 70 -12.13 -6.40 -12.27
C LYS A 70 -11.59 -7.04 -11.01
N THR A 71 -10.54 -6.46 -10.45
CA THR A 71 -9.95 -6.94 -9.20
C THR A 71 -10.90 -6.70 -8.02
N GLY A 72 -11.13 -7.74 -7.21
CA GLY A 72 -11.88 -7.67 -5.98
C GLY A 72 -10.96 -7.69 -4.75
N PHE A 73 -9.99 -8.59 -4.74
CA PHE A 73 -9.08 -8.75 -3.60
C PHE A 73 -7.75 -9.40 -4.00
N ILE A 74 -6.75 -9.20 -3.15
CA ILE A 74 -5.43 -9.81 -3.25
C ILE A 74 -5.22 -10.67 -2.00
N ASP A 75 -4.82 -11.94 -2.16
CA ASP A 75 -4.57 -12.87 -1.08
C ASP A 75 -3.10 -13.32 -1.03
N ASP A 76 -2.72 -13.82 0.15
CA ASP A 76 -1.48 -14.57 0.37
C ASP A 76 -0.22 -13.84 -0.09
N VAL A 77 -0.17 -12.53 0.16
CA VAL A 77 1.00 -11.74 -0.22
C VAL A 77 2.17 -12.03 0.70
N VAL A 78 3.33 -12.22 0.09
CA VAL A 78 4.61 -12.34 0.80
C VAL A 78 5.63 -11.38 0.22
N TRP A 79 6.40 -10.71 1.11
CA TRP A 79 7.58 -9.93 0.77
C TRP A 79 8.82 -10.66 1.25
N LEU A 80 9.62 -11.15 0.30
CA LEU A 80 10.78 -12.00 0.57
C LEU A 80 12.05 -11.17 0.68
N ARG A 81 12.25 -10.24 -0.26
CA ARG A 81 13.43 -9.38 -0.37
C ARG A 81 13.05 -7.97 -0.77
N PRO A 82 13.73 -6.94 -0.24
CA PRO A 82 13.54 -5.57 -0.70
C PRO A 82 14.16 -5.37 -2.08
N VAL A 83 13.50 -4.59 -2.93
CA VAL A 83 14.08 -4.04 -4.16
C VAL A 83 14.77 -2.73 -3.81
N LEU A 84 16.08 -2.65 -4.09
CA LEU A 84 16.90 -1.48 -3.80
C LEU A 84 17.25 -0.74 -5.10
N ALA A 85 17.22 0.59 -5.08
CA ALA A 85 17.77 1.39 -6.16
C ALA A 85 19.31 1.47 -6.01
N SER A 86 20.02 0.49 -6.55
CA SER A 86 21.49 0.41 -6.55
C SER A 86 22.12 0.98 -7.83
N THR A 87 21.33 1.24 -8.86
CA THR A 87 21.70 1.77 -10.17
C THR A 87 20.77 2.91 -10.56
N PRO A 88 21.14 3.79 -11.54
CA PRO A 88 20.26 4.87 -12.00
C PRO A 88 18.89 4.41 -12.49
N VAL A 89 18.78 3.17 -12.96
CA VAL A 89 17.53 2.54 -13.40
C VAL A 89 17.43 1.15 -12.79
N THR A 90 16.30 0.87 -12.15
CA THR A 90 15.99 -0.42 -11.54
C THR A 90 14.91 -1.11 -12.38
N ASP A 91 15.25 -2.26 -12.95
CA ASP A 91 14.31 -3.11 -13.68
C ASP A 91 13.62 -4.08 -12.73
N ILE A 92 12.29 -4.15 -12.82
CA ILE A 92 11.44 -5.02 -12.01
C ILE A 92 10.57 -5.83 -12.95
N ASP A 93 10.63 -7.14 -12.84
CA ASP A 93 9.79 -8.05 -13.61
C ASP A 93 8.54 -8.43 -12.80
N VAL A 94 7.39 -8.31 -13.43
CA VAL A 94 6.09 -8.70 -12.90
C VAL A 94 5.60 -9.87 -13.73
N GLN A 95 5.70 -11.06 -13.20
CA GLN A 95 5.21 -12.28 -13.84
C GLN A 95 3.77 -12.54 -13.41
N LEU A 96 2.95 -13.03 -14.34
CA LEU A 96 1.54 -13.37 -14.12
C LEU A 96 1.29 -14.81 -14.59
N ALA A 97 0.83 -15.66 -13.67
CA ALA A 97 0.43 -17.02 -13.97
C ALA A 97 -1.09 -17.21 -13.75
N PRO A 98 -1.88 -17.52 -14.76
CA PRO A 98 -3.31 -17.78 -14.57
C PRO A 98 -3.50 -19.08 -13.78
N ILE A 99 -4.20 -19.00 -12.66
CA ILE A 99 -4.66 -20.17 -11.87
C ILE A 99 -6.03 -20.61 -12.38
N SER A 100 -6.90 -19.63 -12.70
CA SER A 100 -8.22 -19.82 -13.27
C SER A 100 -8.64 -18.57 -14.04
N PRO A 101 -9.80 -18.55 -14.74
CA PRO A 101 -10.30 -17.34 -15.40
C PRO A 101 -10.47 -16.13 -14.48
N THR A 102 -10.61 -16.36 -13.16
CA THR A 102 -10.85 -15.33 -12.14
C THR A 102 -9.72 -15.18 -11.12
N ARG A 103 -8.58 -15.86 -11.31
CA ARG A 103 -7.46 -15.87 -10.37
C ARG A 103 -6.12 -15.88 -11.09
N PHE A 104 -5.19 -15.01 -10.64
CA PHE A 104 -3.82 -14.94 -11.14
C PHE A 104 -2.83 -14.94 -9.98
N GLU A 105 -1.83 -15.82 -10.03
CA GLU A 105 -0.62 -15.67 -9.24
C GLU A 105 0.22 -14.55 -9.86
N PHE A 106 0.78 -13.68 -9.03
CA PHE A 106 1.79 -12.72 -9.47
C PHE A 106 3.09 -12.93 -8.70
N ARG A 107 4.21 -12.66 -9.37
CA ARG A 107 5.55 -12.66 -8.79
C ARG A 107 6.27 -11.37 -9.18
N ILE A 108 6.96 -10.80 -8.23
CA ILE A 108 7.84 -9.64 -8.42
C ILE A 108 9.27 -10.13 -8.35
N GLU A 109 10.03 -9.89 -9.41
CA GLU A 109 11.43 -10.28 -9.50
C GLU A 109 12.31 -9.07 -9.79
N HIS A 110 13.53 -9.09 -9.25
CA HIS A 110 14.57 -8.11 -9.52
C HIS A 110 15.93 -8.81 -9.56
N GLY A 111 16.70 -8.57 -10.65
CA GLY A 111 17.99 -9.23 -10.84
C GLY A 111 17.93 -10.75 -10.95
N GLY A 112 16.80 -11.31 -11.39
CA GLY A 112 16.57 -12.76 -11.48
C GLY A 112 16.19 -13.43 -10.16
N GLU A 113 15.98 -12.66 -9.09
CA GLU A 113 15.58 -13.17 -7.78
C GLU A 113 14.14 -12.77 -7.44
N MET A 114 13.38 -13.69 -6.88
CA MET A 114 12.03 -13.43 -6.39
C MET A 114 12.05 -12.50 -5.18
N CYS A 115 11.38 -11.36 -5.29
CA CYS A 115 11.27 -10.35 -4.25
C CYS A 115 9.95 -10.43 -3.47
N GLY A 116 8.90 -10.95 -4.09
CA GLY A 116 7.60 -11.14 -3.46
C GLY A 116 6.55 -11.65 -4.43
N GLY A 117 5.35 -11.88 -3.95
CA GLY A 117 4.24 -12.35 -4.77
C GLY A 117 2.97 -12.54 -3.98
N GLY A 118 1.93 -13.03 -4.65
CA GLY A 118 0.61 -13.29 -4.07
C GLY A 118 -0.40 -13.68 -5.14
N VAL A 119 -1.68 -13.65 -4.80
CA VAL A 119 -2.77 -14.04 -5.71
C VAL A 119 -3.78 -12.90 -5.85
N VAL A 120 -4.02 -12.47 -7.07
CA VAL A 120 -5.09 -11.50 -7.39
C VAL A 120 -6.34 -12.24 -7.82
N ASN A 121 -7.47 -11.85 -7.26
CA ASN A 121 -8.78 -12.46 -7.48
C ASN A 121 -9.74 -11.43 -8.06
N ALA A 122 -10.57 -11.86 -9.01
CA ALA A 122 -11.63 -11.05 -9.57
C ALA A 122 -12.71 -10.75 -8.52
N GLN A 123 -13.40 -9.63 -8.70
CA GLN A 123 -14.59 -9.29 -7.95
C GLN A 123 -15.67 -10.34 -8.21
N THR A 124 -16.18 -10.96 -7.14
CA THR A 124 -17.33 -11.87 -7.21
C THR A 124 -18.60 -11.12 -6.85
N ALA A 125 -19.74 -11.57 -7.40
CA ALA A 125 -21.05 -10.98 -7.11
C ALA A 125 -21.46 -11.09 -5.62
N SER A 126 -20.83 -12.00 -4.88
CA SER A 126 -21.00 -12.19 -3.44
C SER A 126 -19.90 -11.46 -2.70
N GLY A 127 -19.97 -10.12 -2.62
CA GLY A 127 -19.12 -9.35 -1.73
C GLY A 127 -19.38 -9.77 -0.29
N SER A 128 -18.44 -10.47 0.35
CA SER A 128 -18.53 -10.70 1.79
C SER A 128 -18.43 -9.34 2.48
N ALA A 129 -19.48 -8.97 3.22
CA ALA A 129 -19.44 -7.78 4.05
C ALA A 129 -18.27 -7.93 5.03
N ASP A 130 -17.29 -7.01 4.94
CA ASP A 130 -16.17 -6.95 5.88
C ASP A 130 -16.70 -6.48 7.25
N PRO A 131 -16.58 -7.30 8.31
CA PRO A 131 -17.08 -6.92 9.63
C PRO A 131 -16.37 -5.70 10.24
N LEU A 132 -15.18 -5.33 9.76
CA LEU A 132 -14.46 -4.13 10.21
C LEU A 132 -14.91 -2.86 9.47
N ALA A 133 -15.63 -2.98 8.37
CA ALA A 133 -16.00 -1.88 7.48
C ALA A 133 -17.34 -1.22 7.82
N THR A 134 -17.81 -1.26 9.08
CA THR A 134 -19.03 -0.54 9.42
C THR A 134 -18.75 0.92 9.75
N PRO A 135 -19.36 1.88 9.03
CA PRO A 135 -19.20 3.32 9.29
C PRO A 135 -19.50 3.75 10.73
N LEU A 136 -20.40 3.03 11.40
CA LEU A 136 -20.75 3.23 12.80
C LEU A 136 -19.58 2.97 13.75
N CYS A 137 -18.72 2.02 13.45
CA CYS A 137 -17.54 1.70 14.27
C CYS A 137 -16.52 2.85 14.29
N VAL A 138 -16.31 3.52 13.16
CA VAL A 138 -15.37 4.64 13.05
C VAL A 138 -15.92 5.88 13.75
N ARG A 139 -17.18 6.22 13.53
CA ARG A 139 -17.84 7.38 14.16
C ARG A 139 -17.85 7.31 15.69
N SER A 140 -18.08 6.12 16.25
CA SER A 140 -18.09 5.93 17.71
C SER A 140 -16.70 6.07 18.32
N GLN A 141 -15.64 5.88 17.54
CA GLN A 141 -14.25 5.97 18.01
C GLN A 141 -13.66 7.37 17.88
N VAL A 142 -14.15 8.19 16.96
CA VAL A 142 -13.72 9.59 16.81
C VAL A 142 -14.01 10.43 18.06
N GLY A 143 -14.95 10.03 18.90
CA GLY A 143 -15.30 10.70 20.18
C GLY A 143 -14.89 9.93 21.44
N ALA A 144 -14.22 8.78 21.31
CA ALA A 144 -13.80 7.99 22.47
C ALA A 144 -12.64 8.64 23.21
N GLU A 145 -12.53 8.39 24.51
CA GLU A 145 -11.38 8.82 25.32
C GLU A 145 -10.08 8.28 24.71
N THR A 146 -9.22 9.17 24.26
CA THR A 146 -7.94 8.85 23.67
C THR A 146 -6.89 8.69 24.77
N ARG A 147 -6.06 7.64 24.63
CA ARG A 147 -4.90 7.50 25.53
C ARG A 147 -3.78 8.44 25.11
N ASP A 148 -3.50 8.52 23.80
CA ASP A 148 -2.41 9.31 23.25
C ASP A 148 -2.79 9.93 21.92
N HIS A 149 -2.25 11.10 21.65
CA HIS A 149 -2.38 11.79 20.37
C HIS A 149 -0.99 12.20 19.89
N PHE A 150 -0.62 11.70 18.70
CA PHE A 150 0.68 11.93 18.08
C PHE A 150 0.47 12.81 16.83
N PRO A 151 0.94 14.08 16.84
CA PRO A 151 0.92 14.93 15.66
C PRO A 151 1.92 14.42 14.61
N ARG A 152 1.76 14.87 13.36
CA ARG A 152 2.62 14.53 12.21
C ARG A 152 4.12 14.53 12.55
N SER A 153 4.59 15.58 13.20
CA SER A 153 6.00 15.74 13.54
C SER A 153 6.53 14.62 14.42
N GLU A 154 5.76 14.20 15.41
CA GLU A 154 6.14 13.10 16.31
C GLU A 154 6.08 11.74 15.61
N VAL A 155 5.06 11.53 14.75
CA VAL A 155 4.94 10.29 13.97
C VAL A 155 6.16 10.08 13.06
N TYR A 156 6.53 11.10 12.28
CA TYR A 156 7.67 10.97 11.36
C TYR A 156 9.02 11.06 12.05
N ALA A 157 9.14 11.73 13.18
CA ALA A 157 10.33 11.66 14.04
C ALA A 157 10.53 10.24 14.57
N ALA A 158 9.47 9.58 15.06
CA ALA A 158 9.54 8.21 15.54
C ALA A 158 9.94 7.22 14.41
N PHE A 159 9.45 7.40 13.18
CA PHE A 159 9.91 6.59 12.04
C PHE A 159 11.37 6.83 11.70
N ALA A 160 11.83 8.10 11.74
CA ALA A 160 13.23 8.43 11.51
C ALA A 160 14.15 7.81 12.57
N ASP A 161 13.75 7.81 13.84
CA ASP A 161 14.47 7.17 14.95
C ASP A 161 14.56 5.65 14.76
N MET A 162 13.56 5.05 14.12
CA MET A 162 13.58 3.64 13.71
C MET A 162 14.41 3.40 12.43
N GLY A 163 14.98 4.45 11.81
CA GLY A 163 15.75 4.36 10.57
C GLY A 163 14.91 4.33 9.29
N ILE A 164 13.63 4.72 9.36
CA ILE A 164 12.75 4.83 8.20
C ILE A 164 12.49 6.30 7.92
N VAL A 165 12.99 6.80 6.79
CA VAL A 165 12.85 8.21 6.39
C VAL A 165 11.93 8.30 5.19
N TYR A 166 10.79 8.92 5.41
CA TYR A 166 9.80 9.21 4.37
C TYR A 166 10.00 10.62 3.80
N GLY A 167 9.88 10.77 2.50
CA GLY A 167 9.79 12.08 1.84
C GLY A 167 8.32 12.53 1.67
N PRO A 168 8.09 13.74 1.13
CA PRO A 168 6.75 14.36 1.04
C PRO A 168 5.70 13.48 0.35
N TYR A 169 6.08 12.66 -0.63
CA TYR A 169 5.15 11.76 -1.33
C TYR A 169 4.47 10.75 -0.39
N PHE A 170 5.16 10.29 0.64
CA PHE A 170 4.68 9.29 1.61
C PHE A 170 4.37 9.87 3.00
N GLN A 171 4.57 11.17 3.23
CA GLN A 171 4.27 11.81 4.50
C GLN A 171 2.85 12.38 4.54
N ARG A 172 1.81 11.52 4.60
CA ARG A 172 0.40 11.93 4.57
C ARG A 172 -0.32 11.82 5.91
N ILE A 173 0.27 11.19 6.91
CA ILE A 173 -0.30 11.15 8.26
C ILE A 173 -0.23 12.55 8.86
N SER A 174 -1.39 13.13 9.20
CA SER A 174 -1.51 14.41 9.90
C SER A 174 -1.45 14.21 11.40
N TYR A 175 -2.09 13.15 11.90
CA TYR A 175 -1.99 12.72 13.29
C TYR A 175 -2.44 11.29 13.45
N VAL A 176 -2.06 10.69 14.59
CA VAL A 176 -2.51 9.38 15.04
C VAL A 176 -3.13 9.52 16.42
N GLN A 177 -4.33 9.01 16.58
CA GLN A 177 -5.04 8.95 17.85
C GLN A 177 -5.08 7.49 18.30
N ARG A 178 -4.35 7.18 19.38
CA ARG A 178 -4.26 5.82 19.90
C ARG A 178 -5.32 5.57 20.96
N LEU A 179 -6.06 4.53 20.77
CA LEU A 179 -6.99 3.92 21.71
C LEU A 179 -6.32 2.66 22.30
N SER A 180 -6.95 1.82 23.02
CA SER A 180 -6.35 0.61 23.61
C SER A 180 -5.53 -0.24 22.60
N ASN A 181 -6.21 -1.14 21.87
CA ASN A 181 -5.63 -1.97 20.80
C ASN A 181 -5.95 -1.44 19.41
N LYS A 182 -6.48 -0.23 19.29
CA LYS A 182 -6.84 0.42 18.04
C LYS A 182 -6.16 1.77 17.92
N ALA A 183 -6.02 2.24 16.68
CA ALA A 183 -5.62 3.61 16.39
C ALA A 183 -6.44 4.15 15.21
N LEU A 184 -6.76 5.44 15.28
CA LEU A 184 -7.33 6.19 14.18
C LEU A 184 -6.27 7.16 13.66
N SER A 185 -5.94 7.06 12.40
CA SER A 185 -4.99 7.97 11.74
C SER A 185 -5.73 8.81 10.70
N TRP A 186 -5.42 10.10 10.70
CA TRP A 186 -5.92 11.03 9.69
C TRP A 186 -4.86 11.21 8.62
N LEU A 187 -5.23 11.00 7.36
CA LEU A 187 -4.39 11.29 6.20
C LEU A 187 -4.88 12.55 5.52
N SER A 188 -3.99 13.45 5.14
CA SER A 188 -4.34 14.68 4.45
C SER A 188 -3.45 14.95 3.24
N ASN A 189 -4.00 15.66 2.28
CA ASN A 189 -3.32 16.09 1.06
C ASN A 189 -2.96 17.60 1.12
N ASN A 190 -2.32 18.03 2.21
CA ASN A 190 -2.08 19.44 2.50
C ASN A 190 -1.17 20.15 1.48
N ASP A 191 -0.38 19.42 0.70
CA ASP A 191 0.67 19.99 -0.18
C ASP A 191 0.33 19.90 -1.67
N GLY A 192 -0.93 19.59 -2.03
CA GLY A 192 -1.37 19.49 -3.43
C GLY A 192 -0.74 18.33 -4.22
N VAL A 193 0.03 17.48 -3.56
CA VAL A 193 0.61 16.28 -4.19
C VAL A 193 -0.44 15.18 -4.21
N PHE A 194 -0.68 14.63 -5.39
CA PHE A 194 -1.66 13.56 -5.61
C PHE A 194 -1.39 12.36 -4.70
N LEU A 195 -2.41 11.91 -3.98
CA LEU A 195 -2.38 10.64 -3.28
C LEU A 195 -2.63 9.52 -4.31
N GLY A 196 -1.55 9.08 -4.97
CA GLY A 196 -1.60 7.85 -5.75
C GLY A 196 -1.89 6.64 -4.85
N TRP A 197 -2.34 5.56 -5.45
CA TRP A 197 -2.72 4.33 -4.75
C TRP A 197 -1.61 3.82 -3.82
N ALA A 198 -0.36 3.78 -4.30
CA ALA A 198 0.79 3.36 -3.49
C ALA A 198 1.03 4.29 -2.29
N SER A 199 0.91 5.61 -2.47
CA SER A 199 1.08 6.56 -1.37
C SER A 199 0.00 6.38 -0.30
N LEU A 200 -1.26 6.19 -0.71
CA LEU A 200 -2.38 5.97 0.20
C LEU A 200 -2.20 4.67 0.99
N LEU A 201 -1.87 3.57 0.31
CA LEU A 201 -1.70 2.27 0.95
C LEU A 201 -0.45 2.23 1.84
N ASP A 202 0.64 2.89 1.43
CA ASP A 202 1.84 2.97 2.27
C ASP A 202 1.56 3.76 3.55
N CYS A 203 0.84 4.88 3.46
CA CYS A 203 0.41 5.63 4.64
C CYS A 203 -0.52 4.83 5.56
N ALA A 204 -1.32 3.93 5.01
CA ALA A 204 -2.10 3.00 5.83
C ALA A 204 -1.20 1.97 6.53
N PHE A 205 -0.16 1.45 5.88
CA PHE A 205 0.83 0.58 6.52
C PHE A 205 1.63 1.33 7.59
N GLN A 206 1.98 2.59 7.33
CA GLN A 206 2.58 3.47 8.35
C GLN A 206 1.66 3.65 9.56
N ALA A 207 0.35 3.87 9.34
CA ALA A 207 -0.65 3.95 10.42
C ALA A 207 -0.71 2.64 11.21
N GLY A 208 -0.59 1.50 10.54
CA GLY A 208 -0.47 0.18 11.16
C GLY A 208 0.74 0.05 12.08
N MET A 209 1.87 0.63 11.71
CA MET A 209 3.08 0.65 12.55
C MET A 209 2.99 1.71 13.65
N ALA A 210 2.34 2.84 13.38
CA ALA A 210 2.23 3.98 14.30
C ALA A 210 1.45 3.65 15.58
N ILE A 211 0.60 2.62 15.57
CA ILE A 211 -0.08 2.15 16.78
C ILE A 211 0.89 1.74 17.91
N SER A 212 2.13 1.42 17.55
CA SER A 212 3.18 1.00 18.49
C SER A 212 4.28 2.05 18.67
N ILE A 213 4.04 3.33 18.32
CA ILE A 213 4.98 4.43 18.57
C ILE A 213 5.29 4.52 20.07
N GLY A 214 6.58 4.65 20.41
CA GLY A 214 7.06 4.68 21.79
C GLY A 214 7.27 3.30 22.43
N GLU A 215 6.74 2.23 21.85
CA GLU A 215 6.93 0.87 22.35
C GLU A 215 8.15 0.16 21.73
N ARG A 216 8.65 0.65 20.58
CA ARG A 216 9.70 0.00 19.78
C ARG A 216 10.69 1.01 19.20
N ARG A 217 11.91 0.52 18.98
CA ARG A 217 13.02 1.29 18.40
C ARG A 217 13.61 0.66 17.13
N GLU A 218 13.08 -0.46 16.68
CA GLU A 218 13.61 -1.18 15.51
C GLU A 218 12.76 -0.94 14.26
N SER A 219 13.42 -0.85 13.11
CA SER A 219 12.74 -0.76 11.81
C SER A 219 11.95 -2.03 11.58
N LEU A 220 10.67 -1.89 11.30
CA LEU A 220 9.80 -2.98 10.90
C LEU A 220 9.53 -2.88 9.39
N MET A 221 9.48 -4.02 8.73
CA MET A 221 9.11 -4.13 7.32
C MET A 221 7.98 -5.14 7.16
N PRO A 222 7.02 -4.89 6.24
CA PRO A 222 6.01 -5.88 5.91
C PRO A 222 6.70 -7.15 5.37
N TYR A 223 6.20 -8.31 5.77
CA TYR A 223 6.65 -9.61 5.25
C TYR A 223 5.50 -10.48 4.76
N SER A 224 4.29 -10.28 5.23
CA SER A 224 3.11 -11.00 4.78
C SER A 224 1.84 -10.16 4.90
N LEU A 225 0.84 -10.50 4.10
CA LEU A 225 -0.50 -9.95 4.17
C LEU A 225 -1.48 -11.08 3.79
N GLY A 226 -2.45 -11.35 4.65
CA GLY A 226 -3.43 -12.38 4.41
C GLY A 226 -4.39 -12.01 3.29
N ARG A 227 -5.03 -10.84 3.39
CA ARG A 227 -5.96 -10.33 2.37
C ARG A 227 -5.96 -8.81 2.29
N LEU A 228 -5.99 -8.28 1.06
CA LEU A 228 -6.36 -6.91 0.75
C LEU A 228 -7.64 -6.92 -0.07
N THR A 229 -8.70 -6.28 0.43
CA THR A 229 -10.00 -6.17 -0.25
C THR A 229 -10.19 -4.76 -0.77
N LEU A 230 -10.58 -4.64 -2.04
CA LEU A 230 -11.00 -3.37 -2.65
C LEU A 230 -12.53 -3.28 -2.54
N HIS A 231 -13.05 -2.34 -1.75
CA HIS A 231 -14.50 -2.17 -1.56
C HIS A 231 -15.15 -1.40 -2.71
N GLN A 232 -14.37 -0.58 -3.37
CA GLN A 232 -14.79 0.18 -4.56
C GLN A 232 -13.58 0.44 -5.45
N ALA A 233 -13.85 0.85 -6.70
CA ALA A 233 -12.78 1.36 -7.56
C ALA A 233 -12.11 2.54 -6.85
N LEU A 234 -10.78 2.52 -6.79
CA LEU A 234 -10.07 3.64 -6.21
C LEU A 234 -10.30 4.87 -7.08
N PRO A 235 -10.57 6.03 -6.49
CA PRO A 235 -10.88 7.23 -7.26
C PRO A 235 -9.68 7.64 -8.11
N ASP A 236 -9.96 7.96 -9.38
CA ASP A 236 -8.95 8.51 -10.32
C ASP A 236 -8.47 9.91 -9.91
N GLN A 237 -9.16 10.53 -8.94
CA GLN A 237 -8.85 11.87 -8.44
C GLN A 237 -8.24 11.78 -7.05
N ALA A 238 -7.37 12.73 -6.75
CA ALA A 238 -6.77 12.88 -5.43
C ALA A 238 -7.86 12.91 -4.34
N LEU A 239 -7.76 12.02 -3.37
CA LEU A 239 -8.51 12.15 -2.13
C LEU A 239 -8.01 13.38 -1.38
N GLY A 240 -8.92 14.23 -0.93
CA GLY A 240 -8.59 15.39 -0.09
C GLY A 240 -8.02 14.93 1.24
N SER A 241 -8.72 14.01 1.90
CA SER A 241 -8.31 13.34 3.12
C SER A 241 -8.92 11.94 3.22
N ALA A 242 -8.37 11.13 4.11
CA ALA A 242 -8.83 9.79 4.41
C ALA A 242 -8.57 9.45 5.87
N PHE A 243 -9.24 8.43 6.36
CA PHE A 243 -9.02 7.88 7.70
C PHE A 243 -8.50 6.47 7.60
N VAL A 244 -7.62 6.08 8.51
CA VAL A 244 -7.20 4.69 8.67
C VAL A 244 -7.56 4.23 10.07
N LEU A 245 -8.44 3.26 10.17
CA LEU A 245 -8.66 2.52 11.40
C LEU A 245 -7.72 1.33 11.42
N THR A 246 -6.86 1.27 12.42
CA THR A 246 -5.94 0.16 12.68
C THR A 246 -6.40 -0.61 13.91
N GLU A 247 -6.34 -1.94 13.84
CA GLU A 247 -6.54 -2.84 14.97
C GLU A 247 -5.30 -3.73 15.16
N LYS A 248 -4.67 -3.64 16.33
CA LYS A 248 -3.51 -4.45 16.71
C LYS A 248 -3.99 -5.84 17.15
N LEU A 249 -3.63 -6.86 16.38
CA LEU A 249 -3.95 -8.26 16.69
C LEU A 249 -2.88 -8.89 17.58
N SER A 250 -1.63 -8.53 17.34
CA SER A 250 -0.47 -8.98 18.10
C SER A 250 0.67 -7.96 17.97
N PRO A 251 1.80 -8.15 18.65
CA PRO A 251 2.94 -7.24 18.48
C PRO A 251 3.40 -7.04 17.03
N PHE A 252 3.18 -8.00 16.13
CA PHE A 252 3.67 -7.98 14.75
C PHE A 252 2.57 -8.16 13.71
N ARG A 253 1.29 -8.06 14.11
CA ARG A 253 0.15 -8.23 13.20
C ARG A 253 -0.93 -7.21 13.44
N THR A 254 -1.44 -6.63 12.35
CA THR A 254 -2.51 -5.64 12.39
C THR A 254 -3.52 -5.89 11.27
N ASN A 255 -4.77 -5.50 11.54
CA ASN A 255 -5.76 -5.22 10.51
C ASN A 255 -5.88 -3.72 10.33
N LEU A 256 -6.21 -3.26 9.13
CA LEU A 256 -6.49 -1.87 8.87
C LEU A 256 -7.55 -1.69 7.79
N THR A 257 -8.32 -0.62 7.91
CA THR A 257 -9.30 -0.20 6.90
C THR A 257 -9.14 1.27 6.62
N ILE A 258 -9.09 1.62 5.34
CA ILE A 258 -9.06 3.01 4.86
C ILE A 258 -10.48 3.42 4.50
N PHE A 259 -10.87 4.60 4.98
CA PHE A 259 -12.16 5.24 4.72
C PHE A 259 -11.94 6.60 4.05
N ASP A 260 -12.90 7.00 3.21
CA ASP A 260 -12.99 8.37 2.73
C ASP A 260 -13.54 9.32 3.81
N GLU A 261 -13.69 10.61 3.48
CA GLU A 261 -14.23 11.64 4.37
C GLU A 261 -15.69 11.38 4.79
N ALA A 262 -16.44 10.63 3.98
CA ALA A 262 -17.82 10.22 4.27
C ALA A 262 -17.90 8.96 5.13
N TYR A 263 -16.74 8.41 5.57
CA TYR A 263 -16.60 7.14 6.26
C TYR A 263 -17.03 5.92 5.43
N THR A 264 -16.94 6.02 4.10
CA THR A 264 -17.15 4.89 3.21
C THR A 264 -15.84 4.10 3.11
N PRO A 265 -15.84 2.77 3.30
CA PRO A 265 -14.62 1.99 3.19
C PRO A 265 -14.11 1.98 1.73
N LEU A 266 -12.84 2.27 1.56
CA LEU A 266 -12.14 2.21 0.28
C LEU A 266 -11.46 0.86 0.10
N LEU A 267 -10.70 0.45 1.10
CA LEU A 267 -10.03 -0.85 1.13
C LEU A 267 -9.81 -1.33 2.56
N SER A 268 -9.66 -2.65 2.72
CA SER A 268 -9.29 -3.27 3.99
C SER A 268 -8.11 -4.22 3.80
N VAL A 269 -7.24 -4.24 4.79
CA VAL A 269 -6.09 -5.15 4.87
C VAL A 269 -6.24 -6.01 6.12
N PHE A 270 -6.18 -7.31 5.92
CA PHE A 270 -6.27 -8.30 6.98
C PHE A 270 -4.95 -9.02 7.14
N ASP A 271 -4.58 -9.20 8.40
CA ASP A 271 -3.41 -9.96 8.79
C ASP A 271 -2.11 -9.44 8.16
N LEU A 272 -1.92 -8.11 8.22
CA LEU A 272 -0.64 -7.51 7.85
C LEU A 272 0.42 -7.89 8.88
N GLY A 273 1.35 -8.72 8.47
CA GLY A 273 2.50 -9.13 9.25
C GLY A 273 3.71 -8.25 9.00
N VAL A 274 4.38 -7.82 10.07
CA VAL A 274 5.64 -7.07 10.01
C VAL A 274 6.73 -7.80 10.77
N LYS A 275 7.99 -7.61 10.38
CA LYS A 275 9.17 -8.18 11.05
C LYS A 275 10.31 -7.15 11.08
N PRO A 276 11.29 -7.31 12.00
CA PRO A 276 12.47 -6.48 12.01
C PRO A 276 13.21 -6.49 10.67
N SER A 277 13.66 -5.30 10.24
CA SER A 277 14.47 -5.17 9.02
C SER A 277 15.87 -5.70 9.24
N HIS A 278 16.38 -6.49 8.30
CA HIS A 278 17.76 -6.99 8.26
C HIS A 278 18.67 -6.14 7.36
N LEU A 279 18.19 -4.99 6.85
CA LEU A 279 19.05 -4.05 6.13
C LEU A 279 20.08 -3.46 7.10
N GLN A 280 21.35 -3.66 6.80
CA GLN A 280 22.50 -3.12 7.56
C GLN A 280 23.13 -1.96 6.82
#